data_bd554553eee0b03cea0575205507f1aa
#
_entry.id   bd554553eee0b03cea0575205507f1aa
#
_cell.length_a   1.000
_cell.length_b   1.000
_cell.length_c   1.000
_cell.angle_alpha   90.00
_cell.angle_beta   90.00
_cell.angle_gamma   90.00
#
_symmetry.space_group_name_H-M   'P 1'
#
loop_
_entity.id
_entity.type
_entity.pdbx_description
1 polymer ?
#
loop_
_entity_poly.entity_id
_entity_poly.type
_entity_poly.pdbx_seq_one_letter_code
_entity_poly.pdbx_strand_id
1 'polypeptide(L)'
;DRSSAASDVYKRQRKTLKLSERFRGTLTMPHNEQNEHHCVACGLCQMACPNDTIKVTSETIETEDGKKKKILAKYEYDLGSCIFCQLCVNACPHDAITFDQNFEHAVFDRSKLVLTLNHPGSHVEEKKKSAAPQAEVAK
;
A
#
# COMPACT_ATOMS: atom_id res chain seq x y z
N ASP A 1 41.76 10.75 8.27
CA ASP A 1 40.68 9.82 8.61
C ASP A 1 39.34 10.41 8.21
N ARG A 2 38.80 9.95 7.10
CA ARG A 2 37.50 10.44 6.62
C ARG A 2 36.41 9.84 7.49
N SER A 3 35.68 10.68 8.20
CA SER A 3 34.50 10.27 8.95
C SER A 3 33.56 9.52 8.03
N SER A 4 33.06 8.36 8.46
CA SER A 4 32.06 7.55 7.75
C SER A 4 30.80 8.36 7.38
N ALA A 5 30.41 9.30 8.26
CA ALA A 5 29.29 10.20 8.04
C ALA A 5 29.50 11.13 6.84
N ALA A 6 30.69 11.71 6.67
CA ALA A 6 30.99 12.58 5.53
C ALA A 6 31.01 11.80 4.20
N SER A 7 31.46 10.54 4.23
CA SER A 7 31.43 9.66 3.06
C SER A 7 30.00 9.28 2.66
N ASP A 8 29.11 9.12 3.63
CA ASP A 8 27.72 8.73 3.41
C ASP A 8 26.90 9.90 2.82
N VAL A 9 27.06 11.11 3.35
CA VAL A 9 26.46 12.33 2.79
C VAL A 9 26.90 12.55 1.34
N TYR A 10 28.18 12.34 1.02
CA TYR A 10 28.68 12.48 -0.34
C TYR A 10 28.09 11.46 -1.32
N LYS A 11 27.89 10.22 -0.90
CA LYS A 11 27.30 9.16 -1.73
C LYS A 11 25.81 9.42 -1.97
N ARG A 12 25.08 9.82 -0.93
CA ARG A 12 23.65 10.08 -0.99
C ARG A 12 23.27 11.21 -1.95
N GLN A 13 24.09 12.24 -2.03
CA GLN A 13 23.86 13.38 -2.92
C GLN A 13 24.20 13.14 -4.39
N ARG A 14 25.05 12.17 -4.71
CA ARG A 14 25.57 11.94 -6.07
C ARG A 14 25.12 10.65 -6.72
N LYS A 15 24.64 9.68 -5.94
CA LYS A 15 24.22 8.37 -6.46
C LYS A 15 22.95 7.94 -5.75
N THR A 16 21.95 7.53 -6.51
CA THR A 16 20.78 6.83 -5.98
C THR A 16 21.25 5.54 -5.31
N LEU A 17 20.89 5.38 -4.04
CA LEU A 17 21.20 4.17 -3.29
C LEU A 17 20.42 3.01 -3.88
N LYS A 18 21.09 1.89 -4.15
CA LYS A 18 20.42 0.64 -4.49
C LYS A 18 19.96 -0.02 -3.20
N LEU A 19 18.67 0.04 -2.96
CA LEU A 19 18.04 -0.57 -1.79
C LEU A 19 17.87 -2.08 -1.98
N SER A 20 17.73 -2.82 -0.87
CA SER A 20 17.39 -4.24 -0.92
C SER A 20 15.95 -4.44 -1.41
N GLU A 21 15.67 -5.59 -2.02
CA GLU A 21 14.32 -5.95 -2.49
C GLU A 21 13.28 -5.98 -1.36
N ARG A 22 13.72 -6.25 -0.13
CA ARG A 22 12.86 -6.30 1.07
C ARG A 22 12.77 -4.97 1.81
N PHE A 23 13.28 -3.89 1.22
CA PHE A 23 13.16 -2.57 1.83
C PHE A 23 11.69 -2.15 1.91
N ARG A 24 11.32 -1.52 3.02
CA ARG A 24 9.97 -1.04 3.29
C ARG A 24 9.99 0.47 3.33
N GLY A 25 9.68 1.08 2.22
CA GLY A 25 9.57 2.53 2.09
C GLY A 25 8.17 3.03 2.42
N THR A 26 7.47 3.61 1.47
CA THR A 26 6.08 4.07 1.64
C THR A 26 5.11 2.94 1.35
N LEU A 27 4.02 2.85 2.12
CA LEU A 27 2.89 1.99 1.77
C LEU A 27 2.18 2.59 0.55
N THR A 28 1.97 1.78 -0.47
CA THR A 28 1.33 2.17 -1.72
C THR A 28 0.22 1.19 -2.09
N MET A 29 -0.73 1.67 -2.86
CA MET A 29 -1.77 0.86 -3.48
C MET A 29 -1.49 0.85 -5.00
N PRO A 30 -1.01 -0.27 -5.56
CA PRO A 30 -0.80 -0.37 -6.99
C PRO A 30 -2.10 -0.18 -7.77
N HIS A 31 -2.05 0.61 -8.83
CA HIS A 31 -3.14 0.82 -9.76
C HIS A 31 -2.70 0.41 -11.16
N ASN A 32 -3.61 -0.18 -11.92
CA ASN A 32 -3.40 -0.50 -13.32
C ASN A 32 -3.47 0.76 -14.20
N GLU A 33 -3.15 0.65 -15.48
CA GLU A 33 -3.27 1.74 -16.46
C GLU A 33 -4.72 2.27 -16.58
N GLN A 34 -5.71 1.45 -16.25
CA GLN A 34 -7.14 1.78 -16.21
C GLN A 34 -7.59 2.40 -14.89
N ASN A 35 -6.65 2.72 -13.98
CA ASN A 35 -6.91 3.21 -12.63
C ASN A 35 -7.71 2.23 -11.74
N GLU A 36 -7.52 0.92 -11.95
CA GLU A 36 -8.13 -0.13 -11.14
C GLU A 36 -7.19 -0.58 -10.02
N HIS A 37 -7.75 -0.93 -8.88
CA HIS A 37 -7.02 -1.47 -7.73
C HIS A 37 -7.68 -2.74 -7.20
N HIS A 38 -6.95 -3.54 -6.39
CA HIS A 38 -7.43 -4.81 -5.85
C HIS A 38 -8.16 -4.67 -4.50
N CYS A 39 -8.23 -3.47 -3.92
CA CYS A 39 -8.80 -3.26 -2.60
C CYS A 39 -10.33 -3.33 -2.61
N VAL A 40 -10.90 -4.24 -1.82
CA VAL A 40 -12.35 -4.42 -1.65
C VAL A 40 -12.89 -3.75 -0.39
N ALA A 41 -12.13 -2.88 0.24
CA ALA A 41 -12.49 -2.17 1.46
C ALA A 41 -12.92 -3.10 2.63
N CYS A 42 -12.27 -4.25 2.79
CA CYS A 42 -12.60 -5.21 3.84
C CYS A 42 -12.18 -4.78 5.26
N GLY A 43 -11.24 -3.82 5.39
CA GLY A 43 -10.77 -3.28 6.66
C GLY A 43 -9.78 -4.16 7.43
N LEU A 44 -9.37 -5.32 6.93
CA LEU A 44 -8.44 -6.22 7.64
C LEU A 44 -7.08 -5.57 7.90
N CYS A 45 -6.58 -4.77 6.96
CA CYS A 45 -5.32 -4.03 7.13
C CYS A 45 -5.40 -2.98 8.25
N GLN A 46 -6.54 -2.34 8.43
CA GLN A 46 -6.79 -1.41 9.54
C GLN A 46 -6.76 -2.15 10.88
N MET A 47 -7.46 -3.29 10.98
CA MET A 47 -7.49 -4.11 12.21
C MET A 47 -6.13 -4.72 12.55
N ALA A 48 -5.31 -5.04 11.55
CA ALA A 48 -3.98 -5.61 11.74
C ALA A 48 -2.92 -4.57 12.13
N CYS A 49 -3.22 -3.29 12.02
CA CYS A 49 -2.28 -2.21 12.31
C CYS A 49 -2.20 -1.95 13.83
N PRO A 50 -1.04 -2.13 14.48
CA PRO A 50 -0.91 -1.91 15.92
C PRO A 50 -0.99 -0.44 16.32
N ASN A 51 -0.74 0.49 15.39
CA ASN A 51 -0.69 1.93 15.64
C ASN A 51 -1.86 2.70 15.02
N ASP A 52 -2.90 2.02 14.52
CA ASP A 52 -4.06 2.64 13.88
C ASP A 52 -3.72 3.66 12.77
N THR A 53 -2.63 3.40 12.04
CA THR A 53 -2.13 4.30 10.98
C THR A 53 -2.95 4.24 9.70
N ILE A 54 -3.85 3.27 9.58
CA ILE A 54 -4.65 3.02 8.38
C ILE A 54 -6.12 3.24 8.72
N LYS A 55 -6.79 4.05 7.90
CA LYS A 55 -8.25 4.25 7.96
C LYS A 55 -8.87 3.95 6.60
N VAL A 56 -9.78 3.00 6.59
CA VAL A 56 -10.48 2.56 5.38
C VAL A 56 -11.93 3.01 5.46
N THR A 57 -12.32 3.94 4.60
CA THR A 57 -13.70 4.38 4.45
C THR A 57 -14.30 3.67 3.25
N SER A 58 -15.40 2.96 3.48
CA SER A 58 -16.14 2.25 2.43
C SER A 58 -17.50 2.90 2.19
N GLU A 59 -17.93 2.95 0.94
CA GLU A 59 -19.27 3.32 0.53
C GLU A 59 -20.00 2.10 -0.04
N THR A 60 -21.31 2.06 0.14
CA THR A 60 -22.14 0.99 -0.42
C THR A 60 -22.89 1.56 -1.60
N ILE A 61 -22.62 1.04 -2.79
CA ILE A 61 -23.40 1.37 -3.99
C ILE A 61 -24.39 0.23 -4.26
N GLU A 62 -25.60 0.59 -4.68
CA GLU A 62 -26.57 -0.36 -5.24
C GLU A 62 -26.28 -0.50 -6.73
N THR A 63 -25.92 -1.72 -7.15
CA THR A 63 -25.74 -2.04 -8.57
C THR A 63 -27.13 -2.24 -9.19
N GLU A 64 -27.26 -2.02 -10.50
CA GLU A 64 -28.51 -2.19 -11.26
C GLU A 64 -29.22 -3.54 -11.03
N ASP A 65 -28.48 -4.57 -10.62
CA ASP A 65 -28.98 -5.89 -10.21
C ASP A 65 -29.56 -5.94 -8.78
N GLY A 66 -29.72 -4.82 -8.08
CA GLY A 66 -30.22 -4.77 -6.69
C GLY A 66 -29.24 -5.34 -5.64
N LYS A 67 -28.00 -5.62 -6.00
CA LYS A 67 -26.97 -6.10 -5.07
C LYS A 67 -26.19 -4.93 -4.49
N LYS A 68 -26.08 -4.90 -3.16
CA LYS A 68 -25.24 -3.92 -2.46
C LYS A 68 -23.77 -4.32 -2.56
N LYS A 69 -22.96 -3.54 -3.28
CA LYS A 69 -21.51 -3.73 -3.39
C LYS A 69 -20.81 -2.66 -2.55
N LYS A 70 -19.90 -3.09 -1.66
CA LYS A 70 -19.00 -2.16 -0.95
C LYS A 70 -17.86 -1.77 -1.88
N ILE A 71 -17.62 -0.48 -1.97
CA ILE A 71 -16.49 0.09 -2.70
C ILE A 71 -15.62 0.90 -1.74
N LEU A 72 -14.37 1.06 -2.11
CA LEU A 72 -13.43 1.91 -1.39
C LEU A 72 -13.72 3.37 -1.72
N ALA A 73 -14.17 4.15 -0.72
CA ALA A 73 -14.32 5.59 -0.87
C ALA A 73 -13.00 6.32 -0.61
N LYS A 74 -12.34 6.00 0.52
CA LYS A 74 -11.08 6.62 0.89
C LYS A 74 -10.18 5.65 1.65
N TYR A 75 -8.90 5.64 1.32
CA TYR A 75 -7.86 4.93 2.05
C TYR A 75 -6.83 5.92 2.56
N GLU A 76 -6.87 6.23 3.84
CA GLU A 76 -5.93 7.12 4.51
C GLU A 76 -4.83 6.32 5.21
N TYR A 77 -3.60 6.78 5.07
CA TYR A 77 -2.43 6.18 5.67
C TYR A 77 -1.55 7.26 6.31
N ASP A 78 -1.34 7.18 7.63
CA ASP A 78 -0.42 8.05 8.36
C ASP A 78 0.98 7.44 8.38
N LEU A 79 1.82 7.90 7.47
CA LEU A 79 3.22 7.52 7.38
C LEU A 79 4.01 7.94 8.64
N GLY A 80 3.63 9.06 9.26
CA GLY A 80 4.33 9.61 10.42
C GLY A 80 4.21 8.78 11.70
N SER A 81 3.23 7.89 11.78
CA SER A 81 3.01 6.98 12.90
C SER A 81 3.28 5.51 12.56
N CYS A 82 3.61 5.23 11.29
CA CYS A 82 3.86 3.87 10.83
C CYS A 82 5.20 3.34 11.32
N ILE A 83 5.23 2.09 11.81
CA ILE A 83 6.44 1.37 12.24
C ILE A 83 6.99 0.42 11.17
N PHE A 84 6.46 0.45 9.97
CA PHE A 84 6.91 -0.36 8.82
C PHE A 84 6.98 -1.88 9.10
N CYS A 85 6.08 -2.39 9.94
CA CYS A 85 6.07 -3.79 10.38
C CYS A 85 5.57 -4.79 9.32
N GLN A 86 4.88 -4.31 8.25
CA GLN A 86 4.32 -5.12 7.17
C GLN A 86 3.10 -5.97 7.55
N LEU A 87 2.57 -5.89 8.77
CA LEU A 87 1.40 -6.67 9.18
C LEU A 87 0.17 -6.39 8.31
N CYS A 88 -0.05 -5.14 7.90
CA CYS A 88 -1.15 -4.75 7.02
C CYS A 88 -1.07 -5.41 5.63
N VAL A 89 0.14 -5.53 5.07
CA VAL A 89 0.37 -6.21 3.78
C VAL A 89 0.10 -7.70 3.91
N ASN A 90 0.66 -8.33 4.96
CA ASN A 90 0.47 -9.77 5.22
C ASN A 90 -1.00 -10.12 5.54
N ALA A 91 -1.75 -9.20 6.12
CA ALA A 91 -3.17 -9.40 6.43
C ALA A 91 -4.10 -9.18 5.22
N CYS A 92 -3.59 -8.64 4.11
CA CYS A 92 -4.40 -8.36 2.92
C CYS A 92 -4.56 -9.61 2.06
N PRO A 93 -5.78 -10.20 1.92
CA PRO A 93 -5.99 -11.40 1.11
C PRO A 93 -6.04 -11.12 -0.39
N HIS A 94 -5.99 -9.84 -0.78
CA HIS A 94 -6.11 -9.39 -2.18
C HIS A 94 -4.82 -8.80 -2.71
N ASP A 95 -3.74 -8.78 -1.93
CA ASP A 95 -2.46 -8.14 -2.27
C ASP A 95 -2.63 -6.70 -2.80
N ALA A 96 -3.61 -5.99 -2.20
CA ALA A 96 -4.02 -4.66 -2.67
C ALA A 96 -3.07 -3.55 -2.25
N ILE A 97 -2.17 -3.80 -1.31
CA ILE A 97 -1.21 -2.84 -0.77
C ILE A 97 0.18 -3.47 -0.71
N THR A 98 1.20 -2.66 -0.97
CA THR A 98 2.59 -3.07 -0.90
C THR A 98 3.47 -1.92 -0.43
N PHE A 99 4.70 -2.21 0.02
CA PHE A 99 5.69 -1.19 0.28
C PHE A 99 6.54 -0.95 -0.96
N ASP A 100 6.75 0.33 -1.28
CA ASP A 100 7.69 0.75 -2.31
C ASP A 100 9.12 0.91 -1.74
N GLN A 101 10.03 1.42 -2.56
CA GLN A 101 11.41 1.69 -2.19
C GLN A 101 11.68 3.19 -1.93
N ASN A 102 10.63 4.01 -1.78
CA ASN A 102 10.81 5.41 -1.47
C ASN A 102 11.16 5.59 0.01
N PHE A 103 12.29 6.25 0.29
CA PHE A 103 12.76 6.53 1.64
C PHE A 103 12.88 8.04 1.93
N GLU A 104 12.58 8.89 0.97
CA GLU A 104 12.61 10.35 1.15
C GLU A 104 11.26 10.85 1.67
N HIS A 105 11.11 10.89 2.98
CA HIS A 105 9.87 11.27 3.66
C HIS A 105 9.96 12.61 4.40
N ALA A 106 11.03 13.37 4.17
CA ALA A 106 11.21 14.66 4.83
C ALA A 106 10.17 15.67 4.33
N VAL A 107 9.32 16.14 5.23
CA VAL A 107 8.30 17.15 4.95
C VAL A 107 8.35 18.25 5.99
N PHE A 108 7.93 19.44 5.62
CA PHE A 108 7.89 20.58 6.53
C PHE A 108 6.75 20.49 7.54
N ASP A 109 5.62 19.93 7.12
CA ASP A 109 4.40 19.85 7.91
C ASP A 109 4.00 18.38 8.12
N ARG A 110 3.67 17.98 9.35
CA ARG A 110 3.25 16.62 9.67
C ARG A 110 1.99 16.19 8.90
N SER A 111 1.10 17.10 8.61
CA SER A 111 -0.14 16.82 7.87
C SER A 111 0.13 16.21 6.48
N LYS A 112 1.28 16.52 5.89
CA LYS A 112 1.71 15.97 4.60
C LYS A 112 2.14 14.49 4.66
N LEU A 113 2.29 13.94 5.87
CA LEU A 113 2.56 12.51 6.06
C LEU A 113 1.29 11.66 6.08
N VAL A 114 0.12 12.28 6.10
CA VAL A 114 -1.15 11.59 5.92
C VAL A 114 -1.44 11.49 4.43
N LEU A 115 -1.26 10.30 3.89
CA LEU A 115 -1.39 10.01 2.47
C LEU A 115 -2.75 9.38 2.16
N THR A 116 -3.34 9.74 1.03
CA THR A 116 -4.50 9.06 0.47
C THR A 116 -4.00 8.14 -0.63
N LEU A 117 -4.15 6.83 -0.45
CA LEU A 117 -3.56 5.83 -1.36
C LEU A 117 -4.42 5.53 -2.58
N ASN A 118 -5.73 5.70 -2.49
CA ASN A 118 -6.61 5.54 -3.64
C ASN A 118 -6.62 6.79 -4.51
N HIS A 119 -6.50 6.62 -5.82
CA HIS A 119 -6.58 7.71 -6.78
C HIS A 119 -8.03 8.16 -6.98
N PRO A 120 -8.28 9.45 -7.28
CA PRO A 120 -9.61 9.91 -7.62
C PRO A 120 -10.20 9.13 -8.81
N GLY A 121 -11.43 8.63 -8.66
CA GLY A 121 -12.09 7.83 -9.70
C GLY A 121 -11.56 6.40 -9.86
N SER A 122 -10.73 5.92 -8.94
CA SER A 122 -10.27 4.53 -8.95
C SER A 122 -11.39 3.56 -8.60
N HIS A 123 -11.39 2.39 -9.21
CA HIS A 123 -12.39 1.34 -8.98
C HIS A 123 -11.72 -0.02 -8.78
N VAL A 124 -12.48 -0.97 -8.25
CA VAL A 124 -11.97 -2.32 -7.97
C VAL A 124 -11.91 -3.12 -9.25
N GLU A 125 -10.76 -3.73 -9.53
CA GLU A 125 -10.61 -4.67 -10.64
C GLU A 125 -11.59 -5.85 -10.49
N GLU A 126 -12.43 -6.07 -11.48
CA GLU A 126 -13.31 -7.23 -11.51
C GLU A 126 -12.48 -8.46 -11.90
N LYS A 127 -12.14 -9.30 -10.91
CA LYS A 127 -11.47 -10.58 -11.17
C LYS A 127 -12.30 -11.40 -12.13
N LYS A 128 -11.91 -11.47 -13.40
CA LYS A 128 -12.28 -12.59 -14.28
C LYS A 128 -11.82 -13.83 -13.53
N LYS A 129 -12.74 -14.75 -13.22
CA LYS A 129 -12.45 -16.01 -12.52
C LYS A 129 -11.36 -16.75 -13.30
N SER A 130 -10.10 -16.54 -12.91
CA SER A 130 -9.00 -17.40 -13.34
C SER A 130 -9.04 -18.64 -12.44
N ALA A 131 -9.22 -19.79 -13.07
CA ALA A 131 -9.19 -21.11 -12.45
C ALA A 131 -7.90 -21.25 -11.62
N ALA A 132 -8.04 -21.75 -10.39
CA ALA A 132 -6.94 -22.08 -9.53
C ALA A 132 -5.99 -23.08 -10.24
N PRO A 133 -4.65 -22.90 -10.19
CA PRO A 133 -3.75 -23.98 -10.56
C PRO A 133 -3.85 -25.07 -9.50
N GLN A 134 -4.33 -26.23 -9.90
CA GLN A 134 -4.28 -27.45 -9.10
C GLN A 134 -2.80 -27.77 -8.85
N ALA A 135 -2.38 -27.76 -7.58
CA ALA A 135 -1.10 -28.31 -7.18
C ALA A 135 -1.12 -29.81 -7.44
N GLU A 136 -0.41 -30.22 -8.46
CA GLU A 136 -0.11 -31.63 -8.74
C GLU A 136 0.87 -32.14 -7.68
N VAL A 137 0.35 -32.91 -6.73
CA VAL A 137 1.15 -33.66 -5.76
C VAL A 137 1.77 -34.83 -6.54
N ALA A 138 3.04 -34.72 -6.89
CA ALA A 138 3.82 -35.81 -7.39
C ALA A 138 4.14 -36.80 -6.25
N LYS A 139 3.83 -38.03 -6.51
CA LYS A 139 4.00 -39.24 -5.68
C LYS A 139 5.46 -39.73 -5.73
#